data_f1b5ea81719f030090d8e45389a1a7f6
#
_entry.id   f1b5ea81719f030090d8e45389a1a7f6
#
_cell.length_a   1.000
_cell.length_b   1.000
_cell.length_c   1.000
_cell.angle_alpha   90.00
_cell.angle_beta   90.00
_cell.angle_gamma   90.00
#
_symmetry.space_group_name_H-M   'P 1'
#
loop_
_entity.id
_entity.type
_entity.pdbx_description
1 polymer ?
#
loop_
_entity_poly.entity_id
_entity_poly.type
_entity_poly.pdbx_seq_one_letter_code
_entity_poly.pdbx_strand_id
1 'polypeptide(L)'
;LADGNAMVLSTVKLVEILTCIRAEFPQLRRISAYALPSDILSKSEAELKTLKELGLDLIYVGIESGDNELLRLVNKGESFDSTIKGLQMAHHAGIKSSVMILNGLGGEKFSRNHAIASADAVNRIQPAYLSTLVLSYPYGVARYRDQFPDDFIEMDPIALLRELHLFIENLALDRTVFRSDHASNYLSLKGVLGRDKQSLLDQINSALTNPSQAGLREEWQRGL
;
A
#
# COMPACT_ATOMS: atom_id res chain seq x y z
N LEU A 1 7.88 1.57 15.31
CA LEU A 1 9.25 1.75 14.79
C LEU A 1 9.15 2.42 13.42
N ALA A 2 9.39 3.72 13.40
CA ALA A 2 9.30 4.59 12.23
C ALA A 2 10.69 5.00 11.71
N ASP A 3 10.71 5.84 10.65
CA ASP A 3 11.91 6.41 10.02
C ASP A 3 12.84 5.40 9.35
N GLY A 4 12.25 4.39 8.76
CA GLY A 4 12.95 3.41 7.97
C GLY A 4 12.35 2.01 8.09
N ASN A 5 12.97 1.07 7.42
CA ASN A 5 12.55 -0.32 7.43
C ASN A 5 13.14 -1.05 8.64
N ALA A 6 12.43 -1.06 9.76
CA ALA A 6 12.90 -1.72 10.98
C ALA A 6 13.05 -3.24 10.83
N MET A 7 12.26 -3.87 9.94
CA MET A 7 12.29 -5.32 9.75
C MET A 7 13.55 -5.83 9.05
N VAL A 8 14.40 -4.95 8.51
CA VAL A 8 15.73 -5.32 7.98
C VAL A 8 16.68 -5.82 9.09
N LEU A 9 16.43 -5.43 10.34
CA LEU A 9 17.24 -5.84 11.47
C LEU A 9 17.12 -7.37 11.72
N SER A 10 18.18 -7.95 12.27
CA SER A 10 18.14 -9.34 12.71
C SER A 10 17.08 -9.56 13.79
N THR A 11 16.53 -10.76 13.88
CA THR A 11 15.53 -11.13 14.90
C THR A 11 16.05 -10.87 16.31
N VAL A 12 17.32 -11.19 16.59
CA VAL A 12 17.96 -10.92 17.88
C VAL A 12 17.84 -9.43 18.25
N LYS A 13 18.17 -8.55 17.31
CA LYS A 13 18.12 -7.09 17.54
C LYS A 13 16.68 -6.59 17.73
N LEU A 14 15.75 -7.13 16.97
CA LEU A 14 14.32 -6.80 17.12
C LEU A 14 13.78 -7.26 18.48
N VAL A 15 14.17 -8.44 18.94
CA VAL A 15 13.81 -8.96 20.28
C VAL A 15 14.34 -8.04 21.38
N GLU A 16 15.60 -7.63 21.34
CA GLU A 16 16.18 -6.66 22.30
C GLU A 16 15.35 -5.37 22.34
N ILE A 17 15.07 -4.77 21.16
CA ILE A 17 14.31 -3.52 21.03
C ILE A 17 12.89 -3.67 21.58
N LEU A 18 12.17 -4.71 21.16
CA LEU A 18 10.79 -4.93 21.59
C LEU A 18 10.68 -5.22 23.08
N THR A 19 11.63 -5.97 23.64
CA THR A 19 11.71 -6.25 25.09
C THR A 19 11.93 -4.95 25.86
N CYS A 20 12.86 -4.09 25.43
CA CYS A 20 13.09 -2.79 26.04
C CYS A 20 11.84 -1.91 25.98
N ILE A 21 11.18 -1.81 24.81
CA ILE A 21 9.93 -1.05 24.65
C ILE A 21 8.84 -1.54 25.63
N ARG A 22 8.69 -2.87 25.77
CA ARG A 22 7.70 -3.44 26.69
C ARG A 22 8.01 -3.16 28.15
N ALA A 23 9.27 -3.17 28.52
CA ALA A 23 9.70 -2.84 29.88
C ALA A 23 9.43 -1.37 30.23
N GLU A 24 9.79 -0.45 29.33
CA GLU A 24 9.63 0.99 29.53
C GLU A 24 8.17 1.47 29.37
N PHE A 25 7.39 0.80 28.50
CA PHE A 25 6.01 1.17 28.18
C PHE A 25 5.02 0.01 28.39
N PRO A 26 4.78 -0.45 29.62
CA PRO A 26 3.95 -1.64 29.88
C PRO A 26 2.48 -1.48 29.45
N GLN A 27 1.98 -0.25 29.35
CA GLN A 27 0.61 0.05 28.91
C GLN A 27 0.46 0.13 27.37
N LEU A 28 1.56 -0.03 26.63
CA LEU A 28 1.53 0.07 25.17
C LEU A 28 0.69 -1.07 24.56
N ARG A 29 -0.36 -0.71 23.83
CA ARG A 29 -1.30 -1.69 23.27
C ARG A 29 -0.78 -2.35 22.00
N ARG A 30 0.05 -1.65 21.20
CA ARG A 30 0.51 -2.09 19.90
C ARG A 30 1.88 -1.51 19.56
N ILE A 31 2.74 -2.35 19.01
CA ILE A 31 3.97 -1.92 18.34
C ILE A 31 3.78 -2.16 16.83
N SER A 32 4.21 -1.21 16.02
CA SER A 32 4.16 -1.30 14.56
C SER A 32 5.54 -1.03 13.96
N ALA A 33 5.84 -1.60 12.80
CA ALA A 33 7.09 -1.41 12.10
C ALA A 33 6.86 -1.28 10.58
N TYR A 34 7.74 -0.56 9.88
CA TYR A 34 7.84 -0.66 8.43
C TYR A 34 8.60 -1.93 8.04
N ALA A 35 8.21 -2.54 6.93
CA ALA A 35 8.78 -3.77 6.43
C ALA A 35 8.80 -3.82 4.91
N LEU A 36 9.80 -4.50 4.33
CA LEU A 36 9.73 -5.01 2.97
C LEU A 36 9.35 -6.51 3.00
N PRO A 37 8.69 -7.03 1.97
CA PRO A 37 8.39 -8.45 1.85
C PRO A 37 9.64 -9.34 1.98
N SER A 38 10.76 -8.97 1.37
CA SER A 38 12.05 -9.66 1.45
C SER A 38 12.58 -9.76 2.88
N ASP A 39 12.41 -8.72 3.71
CA ASP A 39 12.84 -8.75 5.10
C ASP A 39 11.98 -9.67 5.96
N ILE A 40 10.68 -9.77 5.66
CA ILE A 40 9.80 -10.74 6.30
C ILE A 40 10.23 -12.16 5.93
N LEU A 41 10.49 -12.41 4.64
CA LEU A 41 10.94 -13.71 4.12
C LEU A 41 12.33 -14.13 4.61
N SER A 42 13.15 -13.18 5.06
CA SER A 42 14.46 -13.47 5.67
C SER A 42 14.35 -14.09 7.06
N LYS A 43 13.16 -14.11 7.66
CA LYS A 43 12.88 -14.65 8.98
C LYS A 43 12.08 -15.95 8.88
N SER A 44 12.25 -16.83 9.84
CA SER A 44 11.41 -18.01 9.99
C SER A 44 10.04 -17.66 10.60
N GLU A 45 9.05 -18.53 10.42
CA GLU A 45 7.75 -18.37 11.10
C GLU A 45 7.87 -18.33 12.62
N ALA A 46 8.79 -19.10 13.19
CA ALA A 46 9.04 -19.13 14.64
C ALA A 46 9.56 -17.75 15.12
N GLU A 47 10.48 -17.14 14.37
CA GLU A 47 10.99 -15.80 14.68
C GLU A 47 9.88 -14.74 14.59
N LEU A 48 9.05 -14.79 13.57
CA LEU A 48 7.91 -13.88 13.44
C LEU A 48 6.90 -14.04 14.58
N LYS A 49 6.62 -15.27 15.02
CA LYS A 49 5.79 -15.55 16.21
C LYS A 49 6.39 -14.97 17.48
N THR A 50 7.70 -15.10 17.67
CA THR A 50 8.40 -14.46 18.80
C THR A 50 8.26 -12.94 18.78
N LEU A 51 8.43 -12.31 17.62
CA LEU A 51 8.23 -10.87 17.48
C LEU A 51 6.77 -10.46 17.77
N LYS A 52 5.81 -11.27 17.33
CA LYS A 52 4.39 -11.07 17.64
C LYS A 52 4.10 -11.16 19.14
N GLU A 53 4.64 -12.13 19.84
CA GLU A 53 4.49 -12.32 21.30
C GLU A 53 5.07 -11.12 22.05
N LEU A 54 6.14 -10.51 21.56
CA LEU A 54 6.74 -9.29 22.11
C LEU A 54 5.96 -8.02 21.71
N GLY A 55 4.85 -8.16 20.95
CA GLY A 55 3.89 -7.09 20.67
C GLY A 55 4.06 -6.40 19.32
N LEU A 56 4.81 -6.96 18.38
CA LEU A 56 4.76 -6.51 16.99
C LEU A 56 3.43 -6.95 16.36
N ASP A 57 2.45 -6.05 16.38
CA ASP A 57 1.08 -6.36 15.97
C ASP A 57 0.76 -5.99 14.53
N LEU A 58 1.48 -5.01 13.97
CA LEU A 58 1.20 -4.45 12.65
C LEU A 58 2.49 -4.12 11.92
N ILE A 59 2.55 -4.50 10.65
CA ILE A 59 3.59 -4.04 9.73
C ILE A 59 2.98 -3.16 8.63
N TYR A 60 3.71 -2.09 8.27
CA TYR A 60 3.40 -1.23 7.13
C TYR A 60 4.27 -1.65 5.95
N VAL A 61 3.63 -1.96 4.83
CA VAL A 61 4.31 -2.44 3.62
C VAL A 61 3.81 -1.66 2.40
N GLY A 62 4.68 -0.90 1.77
CA GLY A 62 4.43 -0.37 0.44
C GLY A 62 4.59 -1.48 -0.59
N ILE A 63 3.50 -2.02 -1.10
CA ILE A 63 3.54 -2.97 -2.23
C ILE A 63 3.71 -2.21 -3.54
N GLU A 64 3.19 -1.00 -3.61
CA GLU A 64 3.16 -0.04 -4.71
C GLU A 64 2.38 -0.55 -5.92
N SER A 65 2.63 -1.78 -6.39
CA SER A 65 1.97 -2.44 -7.51
C SER A 65 1.95 -3.95 -7.35
N GLY A 66 0.99 -4.62 -8.01
CA GLY A 66 1.02 -6.06 -8.24
C GLY A 66 1.60 -6.45 -9.60
N ASP A 67 1.91 -5.48 -10.46
CA ASP A 67 2.48 -5.73 -11.79
C ASP A 67 4.00 -5.88 -11.72
N ASN A 68 4.51 -7.08 -12.04
CA ASN A 68 5.95 -7.39 -11.99
C ASN A 68 6.78 -6.57 -12.97
N GLU A 69 6.25 -6.24 -14.14
CA GLU A 69 6.95 -5.42 -15.12
C GLU A 69 7.12 -4.00 -14.57
N LEU A 70 6.04 -3.44 -14.04
CA LEU A 70 6.05 -2.11 -13.44
C LEU A 70 6.97 -2.06 -12.21
N LEU A 71 6.91 -3.05 -11.32
CA LEU A 71 7.82 -3.15 -10.16
C LEU A 71 9.29 -3.17 -10.58
N ARG A 72 9.62 -3.87 -11.67
CA ARG A 72 10.98 -3.89 -12.23
C ARG A 72 11.40 -2.53 -12.79
N LEU A 73 10.52 -1.87 -13.54
CA LEU A 73 10.80 -0.55 -14.12
C LEU A 73 11.10 0.50 -13.05
N VAL A 74 10.33 0.50 -11.95
CA VAL A 74 10.53 1.44 -10.84
C VAL A 74 11.57 0.98 -9.82
N ASN A 75 12.31 -0.08 -10.12
CA ASN A 75 13.34 -0.65 -9.24
C ASN A 75 12.88 -0.92 -7.80
N LYS A 76 11.66 -1.45 -7.64
CA LYS A 76 11.09 -1.73 -6.31
C LYS A 76 11.89 -2.79 -5.53
N GLY A 77 12.54 -3.72 -6.24
CA GLY A 77 13.30 -4.83 -5.63
C GLY A 77 12.43 -5.97 -5.09
N GLU A 78 11.12 -5.91 -5.31
CA GLU A 78 10.14 -6.93 -4.91
C GLU A 78 9.37 -7.45 -6.12
N SER A 79 8.70 -8.58 -5.95
CA SER A 79 7.83 -9.18 -6.96
C SER A 79 6.42 -9.43 -6.39
N PHE A 80 5.48 -9.71 -7.27
CA PHE A 80 4.14 -10.18 -6.91
C PHE A 80 4.21 -11.36 -5.93
N ASP A 81 5.01 -12.38 -6.26
CA ASP A 81 5.12 -13.60 -5.45
C ASP A 81 5.82 -13.37 -4.11
N SER A 82 6.94 -12.59 -4.07
CA SER A 82 7.63 -12.27 -2.82
C SER A 82 6.72 -11.50 -1.87
N THR A 83 5.95 -10.57 -2.43
CA THR A 83 4.99 -9.77 -1.67
C THR A 83 3.90 -10.64 -1.01
N ILE A 84 3.26 -11.51 -1.79
CA ILE A 84 2.21 -12.40 -1.26
C ILE A 84 2.78 -13.34 -0.20
N LYS A 85 3.88 -14.04 -0.51
CA LYS A 85 4.51 -14.99 0.43
C LYS A 85 4.91 -14.32 1.74
N GLY A 86 5.58 -13.17 1.68
CA GLY A 86 6.01 -12.44 2.86
C GLY A 86 4.84 -12.02 3.75
N LEU A 87 3.80 -11.43 3.16
CA LEU A 87 2.65 -10.97 3.93
C LEU A 87 1.78 -12.13 4.47
N GLN A 88 1.63 -13.21 3.72
CA GLN A 88 0.96 -14.41 4.23
C GLN A 88 1.72 -15.04 5.39
N MET A 89 3.06 -15.10 5.33
CA MET A 89 3.89 -15.60 6.42
C MET A 89 3.76 -14.74 7.69
N ALA A 90 3.72 -13.41 7.54
CA ALA A 90 3.44 -12.51 8.67
C ALA A 90 2.05 -12.76 9.28
N HIS A 91 1.02 -12.96 8.43
CA HIS A 91 -0.35 -13.25 8.88
C HIS A 91 -0.44 -14.60 9.60
N HIS A 92 0.25 -15.63 9.12
CA HIS A 92 0.32 -16.93 9.81
C HIS A 92 0.97 -16.83 11.20
N ALA A 93 1.91 -15.88 11.37
CA ALA A 93 2.48 -15.56 12.66
C ALA A 93 1.57 -14.67 13.54
N GLY A 94 0.40 -14.25 13.04
CA GLY A 94 -0.55 -13.38 13.75
C GLY A 94 -0.24 -11.88 13.67
N ILE A 95 0.71 -11.46 12.83
CA ILE A 95 1.04 -10.06 12.59
C ILE A 95 0.13 -9.52 11.47
N LYS A 96 -0.59 -8.45 11.75
CA LYS A 96 -1.44 -7.77 10.76
C LYS A 96 -0.60 -6.93 9.78
N SER A 97 -1.13 -6.68 8.60
CA SER A 97 -0.52 -5.76 7.65
C SER A 97 -1.39 -4.56 7.32
N SER A 98 -0.72 -3.45 7.08
CA SER A 98 -1.24 -2.24 6.43
C SER A 98 -0.48 -2.08 5.12
N VAL A 99 -1.16 -2.25 4.01
CA VAL A 99 -0.53 -2.22 2.68
C VAL A 99 -0.91 -0.96 1.92
N MET A 100 -0.03 -0.54 1.02
CA MET A 100 -0.17 0.67 0.23
C MET A 100 0.07 0.40 -1.25
N ILE A 101 -0.80 0.97 -2.09
CA ILE A 101 -0.72 0.99 -3.55
C ILE A 101 -0.53 2.43 -4.01
N LEU A 102 0.33 2.64 -5.01
CA LEU A 102 0.56 3.95 -5.61
C LEU A 102 -0.20 4.10 -6.93
N ASN A 103 -1.28 4.87 -6.91
CA ASN A 103 -2.03 5.22 -8.12
C ASN A 103 -1.18 6.07 -9.05
N GLY A 104 -1.26 5.79 -10.34
CA GLY A 104 -0.53 6.51 -11.38
C GLY A 104 0.92 6.06 -11.56
N LEU A 105 1.36 5.03 -10.82
CA LEU A 105 2.75 4.54 -10.83
C LEU A 105 3.26 4.20 -12.24
N GLY A 106 2.42 3.66 -13.11
CA GLY A 106 2.78 3.23 -14.46
C GLY A 106 2.40 4.19 -15.57
N GLY A 107 1.83 5.36 -15.23
CA GLY A 107 1.21 6.25 -16.22
C GLY A 107 0.05 5.56 -16.96
N GLU A 108 -0.40 6.15 -18.06
CA GLU A 108 -1.55 5.62 -18.82
C GLU A 108 -1.33 4.20 -19.35
N LYS A 109 -0.11 3.90 -19.82
CA LYS A 109 0.22 2.62 -20.46
C LYS A 109 0.01 1.42 -19.54
N PHE A 110 0.43 1.50 -18.29
CA PHE A 110 0.37 0.40 -17.32
C PHE A 110 -0.89 0.42 -16.45
N SER A 111 -1.67 1.50 -16.47
CA SER A 111 -2.79 1.76 -15.55
C SER A 111 -3.72 0.55 -15.37
N ARG A 112 -4.19 -0.04 -16.46
CA ARG A 112 -5.11 -1.19 -16.41
C ARG A 112 -4.47 -2.42 -15.74
N ASN A 113 -3.26 -2.80 -16.17
CA ASN A 113 -2.58 -3.98 -15.64
C ASN A 113 -2.19 -3.76 -14.18
N HIS A 114 -1.69 -2.57 -13.87
CA HIS A 114 -1.40 -2.14 -12.50
C HIS A 114 -2.61 -2.29 -11.58
N ALA A 115 -3.77 -1.76 -11.95
CA ALA A 115 -4.98 -1.83 -11.15
C ALA A 115 -5.42 -3.30 -10.90
N ILE A 116 -5.49 -4.13 -11.94
CA ILE A 116 -5.95 -5.51 -11.84
C ILE A 116 -4.97 -6.38 -11.07
N ALA A 117 -3.67 -6.31 -11.38
CA ALA A 117 -2.64 -7.10 -10.70
C ALA A 117 -2.49 -6.70 -9.22
N SER A 118 -2.62 -5.39 -8.92
CA SER A 118 -2.61 -4.91 -7.54
C SER A 118 -3.83 -5.40 -6.76
N ALA A 119 -5.00 -5.43 -7.38
CA ALA A 119 -6.20 -6.01 -6.76
C ALA A 119 -6.03 -7.52 -6.49
N ASP A 120 -5.47 -8.28 -7.43
CA ASP A 120 -5.19 -9.72 -7.23
C ASP A 120 -4.20 -9.93 -6.06
N ALA A 121 -3.11 -9.17 -6.01
CA ALA A 121 -2.16 -9.24 -4.89
C ALA A 121 -2.85 -8.99 -3.55
N VAL A 122 -3.61 -7.90 -3.44
CA VAL A 122 -4.33 -7.52 -2.21
C VAL A 122 -5.38 -8.55 -1.83
N ASN A 123 -6.10 -9.11 -2.80
CA ASN A 123 -7.08 -10.17 -2.57
C ASN A 123 -6.44 -11.44 -2.00
N ARG A 124 -5.25 -11.81 -2.44
CA ARG A 124 -4.52 -12.97 -1.89
C ARG A 124 -3.92 -12.71 -0.51
N ILE A 125 -3.60 -11.46 -0.21
CA ILE A 125 -3.02 -11.04 1.07
C ILE A 125 -4.08 -10.89 2.16
N GLN A 126 -5.26 -10.34 1.83
CA GLN A 126 -6.33 -10.00 2.80
C GLN A 126 -5.81 -9.12 3.96
N PRO A 127 -5.25 -7.93 3.69
CA PRO A 127 -4.64 -7.09 4.72
C PRO A 127 -5.68 -6.50 5.67
N ALA A 128 -5.28 -6.18 6.90
CA ALA A 128 -6.16 -5.49 7.86
C ALA A 128 -6.45 -4.03 7.42
N TYR A 129 -5.47 -3.38 6.78
CA TYR A 129 -5.58 -2.01 6.27
C TYR A 129 -5.05 -1.94 4.84
N LEU A 130 -5.74 -1.17 4.02
CA LEU A 130 -5.34 -0.87 2.64
C LEU A 130 -5.44 0.63 2.43
N SER A 131 -4.37 1.23 1.89
CA SER A 131 -4.37 2.63 1.49
C SER A 131 -3.94 2.79 0.03
N THR A 132 -4.43 3.85 -0.60
CA THR A 132 -3.95 4.30 -1.90
C THR A 132 -3.47 5.73 -1.82
N LEU A 133 -2.37 6.03 -2.49
CA LEU A 133 -1.81 7.36 -2.64
C LEU A 133 -1.60 7.62 -4.12
N VAL A 134 -1.79 8.87 -4.53
CA VAL A 134 -1.41 9.28 -5.89
C VAL A 134 0.08 9.61 -5.90
N LEU A 135 0.79 9.06 -6.88
CA LEU A 135 2.21 9.37 -7.11
C LEU A 135 2.36 10.87 -7.42
N SER A 136 3.41 11.45 -6.88
CA SER A 136 3.76 12.85 -7.10
C SER A 136 5.22 12.98 -7.48
N TYR A 137 5.54 14.07 -8.15
CA TYR A 137 6.87 14.34 -8.70
C TYR A 137 7.40 15.69 -8.18
N PRO A 138 7.75 15.83 -6.89
CA PRO A 138 8.15 17.12 -6.31
C PRO A 138 9.38 17.75 -6.98
N TYR A 139 10.19 16.96 -7.68
CA TYR A 139 11.35 17.42 -8.44
C TYR A 139 11.15 17.32 -9.96
N GLY A 140 9.90 17.20 -10.41
CA GLY A 140 9.54 17.03 -11.82
C GLY A 140 9.57 15.59 -12.30
N VAL A 141 8.81 15.32 -13.34
CA VAL A 141 8.57 13.96 -13.87
C VAL A 141 9.70 13.44 -14.77
N ALA A 142 10.60 14.29 -15.25
CA ALA A 142 11.61 13.93 -16.27
C ALA A 142 12.44 12.70 -15.86
N ARG A 143 13.05 12.74 -14.66
CA ARG A 143 13.87 11.64 -14.15
C ARG A 143 13.07 10.34 -13.97
N TYR A 144 11.78 10.43 -13.70
CA TYR A 144 10.91 9.27 -13.56
C TYR A 144 10.61 8.64 -14.92
N ARG A 145 10.37 9.47 -15.95
CA ARG A 145 10.16 9.03 -17.34
C ARG A 145 11.33 8.20 -17.88
N ASP A 146 12.55 8.54 -17.52
CA ASP A 146 13.76 7.84 -17.99
C ASP A 146 13.81 6.35 -17.57
N GLN A 147 12.95 5.93 -16.64
CA GLN A 147 12.85 4.54 -16.22
C GLN A 147 11.97 3.70 -17.16
N PHE A 148 11.19 4.34 -18.02
CA PHE A 148 10.28 3.68 -18.94
C PHE A 148 10.84 3.65 -20.36
N PRO A 149 10.75 2.48 -21.07
CA PRO A 149 11.36 2.33 -22.41
C PRO A 149 10.64 3.10 -23.50
N ASP A 150 9.37 3.45 -23.27
CA ASP A 150 8.52 4.20 -24.17
C ASP A 150 8.10 5.51 -23.50
N ASP A 151 7.40 6.37 -24.27
CA ASP A 151 6.89 7.63 -23.74
C ASP A 151 5.96 7.39 -22.53
N PHE A 152 6.42 7.82 -21.36
CA PHE A 152 5.61 7.83 -20.15
C PHE A 152 4.61 8.99 -20.24
N ILE A 153 3.33 8.66 -20.25
CA ILE A 153 2.23 9.63 -20.22
C ILE A 153 1.71 9.67 -18.79
N GLU A 154 1.89 10.83 -18.15
CA GLU A 154 1.36 11.09 -16.82
C GLU A 154 -0.16 11.10 -16.86
N MET A 155 -0.78 10.53 -15.85
CA MET A 155 -2.23 10.42 -15.76
C MET A 155 -2.82 11.73 -15.19
N ASP A 156 -3.86 12.23 -15.84
CA ASP A 156 -4.67 13.32 -15.30
C ASP A 156 -5.57 12.83 -14.14
N PRO A 157 -6.21 13.72 -13.38
CA PRO A 157 -7.08 13.33 -12.26
C PRO A 157 -8.20 12.37 -12.65
N ILE A 158 -8.74 12.46 -13.85
CA ILE A 158 -9.83 11.60 -14.34
C ILE A 158 -9.30 10.21 -14.65
N ALA A 159 -8.14 10.11 -15.28
CA ALA A 159 -7.47 8.83 -15.53
C ALA A 159 -7.11 8.12 -14.22
N LEU A 160 -6.60 8.85 -13.22
CA LEU A 160 -6.32 8.33 -11.89
C LEU A 160 -7.58 7.82 -11.17
N LEU A 161 -8.71 8.51 -11.29
CA LEU A 161 -9.98 8.05 -10.75
C LEU A 161 -10.49 6.79 -11.46
N ARG A 162 -10.29 6.65 -12.78
CA ARG A 162 -10.62 5.43 -13.51
C ARG A 162 -9.76 4.24 -13.07
N GLU A 163 -8.47 4.46 -12.84
CA GLU A 163 -7.57 3.44 -12.31
C GLU A 163 -8.01 2.99 -10.92
N LEU A 164 -8.29 3.94 -10.03
CA LEU A 164 -8.78 3.65 -8.68
C LEU A 164 -10.13 2.91 -8.71
N HIS A 165 -11.05 3.30 -9.61
CA HIS A 165 -12.32 2.60 -9.81
C HIS A 165 -12.07 1.13 -10.19
N LEU A 166 -11.25 0.89 -11.22
CA LEU A 166 -10.92 -0.45 -11.69
C LEU A 166 -10.25 -1.28 -10.60
N PHE A 167 -9.35 -0.69 -9.82
CA PHE A 167 -8.72 -1.34 -8.69
C PHE A 167 -9.76 -1.78 -7.65
N ILE A 168 -10.61 -0.86 -7.16
CA ILE A 168 -11.64 -1.16 -6.15
C ILE A 168 -12.67 -2.17 -6.69
N GLU A 169 -13.06 -2.05 -7.96
CA GLU A 169 -14.00 -2.97 -8.59
C GLU A 169 -13.52 -4.43 -8.55
N ASN A 170 -12.20 -4.65 -8.70
CA ASN A 170 -11.58 -5.97 -8.67
C ASN A 170 -11.21 -6.47 -7.26
N LEU A 171 -11.41 -5.67 -6.21
CA LEU A 171 -11.16 -6.11 -4.84
C LEU A 171 -12.25 -7.08 -4.35
N ALA A 172 -11.82 -8.13 -3.66
CA ALA A 172 -12.66 -9.11 -2.97
C ALA A 172 -12.18 -9.25 -1.51
N LEU A 173 -12.49 -8.26 -0.68
CA LEU A 173 -12.03 -8.12 0.70
C LEU A 173 -13.22 -8.02 1.65
N ASP A 174 -13.16 -8.70 2.81
CA ASP A 174 -14.29 -8.75 3.74
C ASP A 174 -14.28 -7.64 4.79
N ARG A 175 -13.14 -7.40 5.43
CA ARG A 175 -13.03 -6.54 6.63
C ARG A 175 -11.88 -5.54 6.58
N THR A 176 -11.27 -5.35 5.43
CA THR A 176 -10.14 -4.45 5.25
C THR A 176 -10.58 -3.00 5.42
N VAL A 177 -9.95 -2.28 6.32
CA VAL A 177 -10.16 -0.83 6.47
C VAL A 177 -9.44 -0.13 5.33
N PHE A 178 -10.22 0.53 4.48
CA PHE A 178 -9.70 1.28 3.32
C PHE A 178 -9.54 2.76 3.63
N ARG A 179 -8.40 3.31 3.22
CA ARG A 179 -8.05 4.73 3.32
C ARG A 179 -7.40 5.22 2.02
N SER A 180 -8.06 6.16 1.37
CA SER A 180 -7.56 6.94 0.23
C SER A 180 -7.80 8.42 0.50
N ASP A 181 -7.51 8.84 1.74
CA ASP A 181 -7.76 10.18 2.26
C ASP A 181 -6.47 10.98 2.50
N HIS A 182 -5.31 10.44 2.11
CA HIS A 182 -4.05 11.16 2.11
C HIS A 182 -4.13 12.43 1.25
N ALA A 183 -3.34 13.44 1.61
CA ALA A 183 -3.34 14.73 0.91
C ALA A 183 -2.96 14.63 -0.58
N SER A 184 -2.18 13.62 -0.99
CA SER A 184 -1.84 13.38 -2.40
C SER A 184 -3.03 12.98 -3.28
N ASN A 185 -4.12 12.46 -2.71
CA ASN A 185 -5.28 12.01 -3.48
C ASN A 185 -6.21 13.17 -3.85
N TYR A 186 -6.70 13.18 -5.09
CA TYR A 186 -7.69 14.17 -5.56
C TYR A 186 -9.06 13.96 -4.91
N LEU A 187 -9.48 12.70 -4.71
CA LEU A 187 -10.73 12.33 -4.07
C LEU A 187 -10.44 11.63 -2.73
N SER A 188 -11.02 12.13 -1.66
CA SER A 188 -10.88 11.52 -0.34
C SER A 188 -11.91 10.41 -0.14
N LEU A 189 -11.45 9.17 0.00
CA LEU A 189 -12.29 7.99 0.18
C LEU A 189 -11.90 7.23 1.44
N LYS A 190 -12.89 6.72 2.17
CA LYS A 190 -12.69 5.87 3.35
C LYS A 190 -13.87 4.93 3.56
N GLY A 191 -13.59 3.72 4.01
CA GLY A 191 -14.63 2.72 4.27
C GLY A 191 -14.05 1.43 4.80
N VAL A 192 -14.90 0.43 4.93
CA VAL A 192 -14.55 -0.97 5.20
C VAL A 192 -14.95 -1.78 3.97
N LEU A 193 -13.96 -2.31 3.27
CA LEU A 193 -14.19 -3.13 2.09
C LEU A 193 -14.92 -4.44 2.49
N GLY A 194 -15.80 -4.89 1.60
CA GLY A 194 -16.81 -5.91 1.91
C GLY A 194 -18.17 -5.28 2.21
N ARG A 195 -18.21 -4.26 3.07
CA ARG A 195 -19.45 -3.55 3.38
C ARG A 195 -19.67 -2.32 2.48
N ASP A 196 -18.64 -1.50 2.35
CA ASP A 196 -18.76 -0.15 1.77
C ASP A 196 -18.28 -0.08 0.31
N LYS A 197 -17.88 -1.22 -0.30
CA LYS A 197 -17.30 -1.27 -1.65
C LYS A 197 -18.19 -0.55 -2.68
N GLN A 198 -19.48 -0.85 -2.72
CA GLN A 198 -20.39 -0.23 -3.69
C GLN A 198 -20.47 1.28 -3.49
N SER A 199 -20.59 1.75 -2.25
CA SER A 199 -20.61 3.18 -1.95
C SER A 199 -19.36 3.91 -2.37
N LEU A 200 -18.18 3.26 -2.27
CA LEU A 200 -16.91 3.82 -2.76
C LEU A 200 -16.89 3.93 -4.29
N LEU A 201 -17.38 2.90 -4.99
CA LEU A 201 -17.52 2.92 -6.46
C LEU A 201 -18.50 4.00 -6.92
N ASP A 202 -19.64 4.16 -6.23
CA ASP A 202 -20.63 5.19 -6.54
C ASP A 202 -20.06 6.60 -6.36
N GLN A 203 -19.25 6.85 -5.32
CA GLN A 203 -18.57 8.12 -5.11
C GLN A 203 -17.58 8.43 -6.26
N ILE A 204 -16.79 7.44 -6.70
CA ILE A 204 -15.87 7.61 -7.83
C ILE A 204 -16.66 7.86 -9.12
N ASN A 205 -17.72 7.10 -9.38
CA ASN A 205 -18.56 7.28 -10.58
C ASN A 205 -19.21 8.66 -10.61
N SER A 206 -19.67 9.17 -9.47
CA SER A 206 -20.19 10.52 -9.35
C SER A 206 -19.13 11.57 -9.69
N ALA A 207 -17.88 11.37 -9.22
CA ALA A 207 -16.77 12.25 -9.52
C ALA A 207 -16.34 12.19 -11.00
N LEU A 208 -16.40 11.01 -11.62
CA LEU A 208 -16.14 10.85 -13.06
C LEU A 208 -17.21 11.50 -13.94
N THR A 209 -18.47 11.46 -13.49
CA THR A 209 -19.61 12.04 -14.25
C THR A 209 -19.67 13.55 -14.11
N ASN A 210 -19.40 14.08 -12.92
CA ASN A 210 -19.49 15.52 -12.61
C ASN A 210 -18.25 16.00 -11.83
N PRO A 211 -17.06 16.07 -12.45
CA PRO A 211 -15.81 16.39 -11.75
C PRO A 211 -15.84 17.75 -11.03
N SER A 212 -16.48 18.75 -11.64
CA SER A 212 -16.60 20.10 -11.09
C SER A 212 -17.44 20.18 -9.80
N GLN A 213 -18.30 19.20 -9.55
CA GLN A 213 -19.16 19.14 -8.37
C GLN A 213 -18.64 18.13 -7.32
N ALA A 214 -17.67 17.32 -7.68
CA ALA A 214 -17.16 16.23 -6.84
C ALA A 214 -16.25 16.70 -5.68
N GLY A 215 -15.88 17.99 -5.64
CA GLY A 215 -14.98 18.51 -4.61
C GLY A 215 -13.58 17.90 -4.69
N LEU A 216 -13.11 17.61 -5.92
CA LEU A 216 -11.73 17.15 -6.12
C LEU A 216 -10.75 18.21 -5.62
N ARG A 217 -9.69 17.77 -4.96
CA ARG A 217 -8.62 18.70 -4.54
C ARG A 217 -7.91 19.28 -5.74
N GLU A 218 -7.68 20.59 -5.68
CA GLU A 218 -6.81 21.28 -6.62
C GLU A 218 -5.33 20.93 -6.30
N GLU A 219 -4.43 21.09 -7.29
CA GLU A 219 -3.01 20.74 -7.10
C GLU A 219 -2.39 21.42 -5.88
N TRP A 220 -2.70 22.69 -5.63
CA TRP A 220 -2.19 23.44 -4.47
C TRP A 220 -2.74 22.95 -3.11
N GLN A 221 -3.81 22.19 -3.10
CA GLN A 221 -4.41 21.57 -1.90
C GLN A 221 -3.80 20.19 -1.59
N ARG A 222 -3.08 19.63 -2.54
CA ARG A 222 -2.41 18.36 -2.38
C ARG A 222 -1.11 18.59 -1.61
N GLY A 223 -1.09 18.17 -0.34
CA GLY A 223 0.12 18.19 0.48
C GLY A 223 1.08 17.10 0.03
N LEU A 224 2.27 17.48 -0.34
CA LEU A 224 3.38 16.60 -0.76
C LEU A 224 4.57 16.82 0.15
#